data_456a3d13590c1592b7b22d4b307261eb
#
_entry.id   456a3d13590c1592b7b22d4b307261eb
#
_cell.length_a   1.000
_cell.length_b   1.000
_cell.length_c   1.000
_cell.angle_alpha   90.00
_cell.angle_beta   90.00
_cell.angle_gamma   90.00
#
_symmetry.space_group_name_H-M   'P 1'
#
loop_
_entity.id
_entity.type
_entity.pdbx_description
1 polymer ?
#
loop_
_entity_poly.entity_id
_entity_poly.type
_entity_poly.pdbx_seq_one_letter_code
_entity_poly.pdbx_strand_id
1 'polypeptide(L)'
;MTKTIKKTIRKYKNFKDTYKYAYVGFPKGFAGIKKAFYGTFNEFNEKYPDSKEERVFPTLLYMHGSSGLYRGEIYRKYIVEELGFIFFAPDSYKIKNRPTYRSPAKTSAYTKVHKIRVAEIDYNHKKLKKLNFVDNKNIFLMGNSEGGLAVAIYKASSFNARIVTAFSCESSYFYKNFKLGSKKDKPFLNIIGTHDEFFAKGTVLNKKYKVKGNGIERLKNYKNAKVVILPKAKHDLTTNIYVKDEILNFLKLWSRE
;
A
#
# COMPACT_ATOMS: atom_id res chain seq x y z
N MET A 1 10.45 5.10 -14.98
CA MET A 1 9.00 5.32 -15.26
C MET A 1 8.67 4.78 -16.64
N THR A 2 7.74 3.82 -16.75
CA THR A 2 7.32 3.26 -18.03
C THR A 2 6.50 4.27 -18.85
N LYS A 3 6.44 4.07 -20.18
CA LYS A 3 5.59 4.91 -21.08
C LYS A 3 4.12 4.93 -20.60
N THR A 4 3.61 3.78 -20.14
CA THR A 4 2.23 3.64 -19.63
C THR A 4 2.00 4.48 -18.37
N ILE A 5 2.91 4.49 -17.42
CA ILE A 5 2.82 5.30 -16.20
C ILE A 5 2.82 6.79 -16.54
N LYS A 6 3.76 7.25 -17.40
CA LYS A 6 3.80 8.65 -17.85
C LYS A 6 2.49 9.09 -18.52
N LYS A 7 1.95 8.23 -19.42
CA LYS A 7 0.67 8.49 -20.10
C LYS A 7 -0.48 8.59 -19.09
N THR A 8 -0.52 7.72 -18.09
CA THR A 8 -1.56 7.73 -17.06
C THR A 8 -1.50 9.02 -16.24
N ILE A 9 -0.33 9.42 -15.75
CA ILE A 9 -0.16 10.66 -14.97
C ILE A 9 -0.58 11.88 -15.78
N ARG A 10 -0.22 11.95 -17.07
CA ARG A 10 -0.62 13.06 -17.95
C ARG A 10 -2.11 13.12 -18.22
N LYS A 11 -2.77 11.97 -18.30
CA LYS A 11 -4.21 11.87 -18.58
C LYS A 11 -5.06 12.39 -17.43
N TYR A 12 -4.66 12.12 -16.19
CA TYR A 12 -5.43 12.50 -15.01
C TYR A 12 -4.85 13.75 -14.39
N LYS A 13 -5.64 14.83 -14.38
CA LYS A 13 -5.27 16.09 -13.73
C LYS A 13 -5.16 15.89 -12.21
N ASN A 14 -4.38 16.72 -11.57
CA ASN A 14 -4.24 16.77 -10.11
C ASN A 14 -3.55 15.54 -9.47
N PHE A 15 -2.73 14.79 -10.18
CA PHE A 15 -1.89 13.76 -9.55
C PHE A 15 -1.05 14.30 -8.38
N LYS A 16 -0.62 15.57 -8.47
CA LYS A 16 0.09 16.26 -7.38
C LYS A 16 -0.72 16.32 -6.09
N ASP A 17 -2.04 16.32 -6.19
CA ASP A 17 -2.92 16.44 -5.03
C ASP A 17 -2.97 15.14 -4.23
N THR A 18 -2.69 13.97 -4.84
CA THR A 18 -2.52 12.71 -4.11
C THR A 18 -1.38 12.78 -3.09
N TYR A 19 -0.32 13.53 -3.43
CA TYR A 19 0.82 13.78 -2.56
C TYR A 19 0.55 14.92 -1.58
N LYS A 20 0.03 16.04 -2.05
CA LYS A 20 -0.25 17.22 -1.24
C LYS A 20 -1.22 16.90 -0.08
N TYR A 21 -2.27 16.15 -0.39
CA TYR A 21 -3.31 15.75 0.57
C TYR A 21 -3.17 14.28 1.00
N ALA A 22 -1.97 13.70 0.88
CA ALA A 22 -1.70 12.39 1.43
C ALA A 22 -1.96 12.38 2.94
N TYR A 23 -2.61 11.35 3.44
CA TYR A 23 -2.73 11.14 4.87
C TYR A 23 -1.36 10.73 5.42
N VAL A 24 -0.87 11.48 6.40
CA VAL A 24 0.44 11.23 6.99
C VAL A 24 0.35 10.94 8.48
N GLY A 25 1.35 10.24 8.98
CA GLY A 25 1.67 10.14 10.38
C GLY A 25 3.16 10.40 10.57
N PHE A 26 3.48 11.35 11.43
CA PHE A 26 4.86 11.63 11.85
C PHE A 26 5.03 11.25 13.32
N PRO A 27 6.12 10.56 13.70
CA PRO A 27 6.33 10.11 15.07
C PRO A 27 6.61 11.29 16.01
N LYS A 28 6.38 11.06 17.31
CA LYS A 28 6.82 11.97 18.36
C LYS A 28 8.31 12.30 18.19
N GLY A 29 8.65 13.56 18.30
CA GLY A 29 10.01 14.08 18.13
C GLY A 29 10.38 14.41 16.69
N PHE A 30 9.62 14.00 15.67
CA PHE A 30 9.85 14.44 14.30
C PHE A 30 9.79 15.97 14.23
N ALA A 31 10.81 16.61 13.67
CA ALA A 31 10.88 18.08 13.56
C ALA A 31 10.52 18.82 14.87
N GLY A 32 10.83 18.24 16.03
CA GLY A 32 10.59 18.82 17.36
C GLY A 32 9.15 18.71 17.87
N ILE A 33 8.23 18.06 17.15
CA ILE A 33 6.83 17.93 17.63
C ILE A 33 6.75 17.08 18.91
N LYS A 34 5.98 17.56 19.89
CA LYS A 34 5.89 16.91 21.22
C LYS A 34 5.05 15.64 21.25
N LYS A 35 4.13 15.46 20.28
CA LYS A 35 3.25 14.29 20.12
C LYS A 35 3.26 13.86 18.66
N ALA A 36 2.92 12.61 18.39
CA ALA A 36 2.74 12.15 17.00
C ALA A 36 1.71 13.02 16.28
N PHE A 37 1.97 13.35 15.01
CA PHE A 37 1.06 14.10 14.16
C PHE A 37 0.29 13.15 13.25
N TYR A 38 -1.00 13.38 13.14
CA TYR A 38 -1.90 12.68 12.22
C TYR A 38 -2.76 13.70 11.48
N GLY A 39 -2.70 13.71 10.17
CA GLY A 39 -3.41 14.64 9.31
C GLY A 39 -3.07 14.40 7.85
N THR A 40 -3.21 15.42 7.03
CA THR A 40 -2.68 15.44 5.67
C THR A 40 -1.29 16.06 5.63
N PHE A 41 -0.53 15.76 4.59
CA PHE A 41 0.81 16.36 4.41
C PHE A 41 0.73 17.89 4.23
N ASN A 42 -0.36 18.39 3.63
CA ASN A 42 -0.61 19.82 3.52
C ASN A 42 -0.84 20.47 4.89
N GLU A 43 -1.69 19.86 5.73
CA GLU A 43 -1.95 20.34 7.10
C GLU A 43 -0.68 20.35 7.95
N PHE A 44 0.19 19.34 7.79
CA PHE A 44 1.49 19.35 8.47
C PHE A 44 2.33 20.55 8.06
N ASN A 45 2.48 20.79 6.76
CA ASN A 45 3.29 21.90 6.24
C ASN A 45 2.70 23.28 6.63
N GLU A 46 1.38 23.41 6.68
CA GLU A 46 0.72 24.65 7.13
C GLU A 46 0.92 24.90 8.63
N LYS A 47 0.84 23.82 9.43
CA LYS A 47 0.99 23.92 10.89
C LYS A 47 2.44 24.11 11.35
N TYR A 48 3.39 23.58 10.58
CA TYR A 48 4.81 23.58 10.90
C TYR A 48 5.65 24.06 9.70
N PRO A 49 5.43 25.31 9.20
CA PRO A 49 6.05 25.79 7.94
C PRO A 49 7.58 25.85 8.02
N ASP A 50 8.12 26.19 9.20
CA ASP A 50 9.56 26.33 9.43
C ASP A 50 10.20 25.06 10.03
N SER A 51 9.45 23.95 10.06
CA SER A 51 9.97 22.72 10.64
C SER A 51 11.15 22.18 9.83
N LYS A 52 12.26 21.96 10.53
CA LYS A 52 13.45 21.31 9.96
C LYS A 52 13.65 19.97 10.65
N GLU A 53 13.84 18.95 9.84
CA GLU A 53 14.21 17.63 10.34
C GLU A 53 15.51 17.21 9.63
N GLU A 54 16.54 16.97 10.43
CA GLU A 54 17.86 16.57 9.94
C GLU A 54 18.07 15.05 9.98
N ARG A 55 17.29 14.38 10.83
CA ARG A 55 17.30 12.92 10.92
C ARG A 55 16.53 12.30 9.77
N VAL A 56 16.87 11.08 9.41
CA VAL A 56 16.14 10.30 8.43
C VAL A 56 15.31 9.22 9.10
N PHE A 57 14.11 8.98 8.55
CA PHE A 57 13.14 8.03 9.11
C PHE A 57 12.77 6.97 8.10
N PRO A 58 12.70 5.70 8.52
CA PRO A 58 12.03 4.68 7.72
C PRO A 58 10.60 5.11 7.38
N THR A 59 10.19 4.86 6.15
CA THR A 59 8.91 5.38 5.64
C THR A 59 8.08 4.28 5.01
N LEU A 60 6.83 4.15 5.44
CA LEU A 60 5.86 3.26 4.83
C LEU A 60 4.97 4.03 3.86
N LEU A 61 5.09 3.76 2.55
CA LEU A 61 4.14 4.19 1.54
C LEU A 61 2.96 3.23 1.52
N TYR A 62 1.78 3.71 1.97
CA TYR A 62 0.58 2.90 2.10
C TYR A 62 -0.44 3.20 1.00
N MET A 63 -0.90 2.16 0.31
CA MET A 63 -1.93 2.24 -0.72
C MET A 63 -3.26 1.75 -0.16
N HIS A 64 -4.18 2.68 0.10
CA HIS A 64 -5.50 2.37 0.65
C HIS A 64 -6.37 1.54 -0.30
N GLY A 65 -7.41 0.89 0.22
CA GLY A 65 -8.42 0.16 -0.53
C GLY A 65 -9.38 1.06 -1.32
N SER A 66 -10.41 0.46 -1.92
CA SER A 66 -11.43 1.18 -2.69
C SER A 66 -12.33 2.12 -1.88
N SER A 67 -12.26 2.06 -0.56
CA SER A 67 -13.01 2.93 0.36
C SER A 67 -12.21 4.15 0.87
N GLY A 68 -11.05 4.43 0.28
CA GLY A 68 -10.14 5.47 0.79
C GLY A 68 -9.30 4.96 1.97
N LEU A 69 -8.73 5.88 2.77
CA LEU A 69 -7.93 5.50 3.93
C LEU A 69 -8.77 4.74 4.95
N TYR A 70 -9.95 5.26 5.29
CA TYR A 70 -10.93 4.63 6.20
C TYR A 70 -10.22 3.96 7.39
N ARG A 71 -10.44 2.67 7.62
CA ARG A 71 -9.78 1.91 8.71
C ARG A 71 -8.26 1.75 8.57
N GLY A 72 -7.66 2.17 7.47
CA GLY A 72 -6.20 2.28 7.33
C GLY A 72 -5.54 3.22 8.34
N GLU A 73 -6.33 4.05 9.04
CA GLU A 73 -5.86 4.85 10.18
C GLU A 73 -5.33 3.98 11.33
N ILE A 74 -5.86 2.77 11.49
CA ILE A 74 -5.38 1.81 12.49
C ILE A 74 -3.94 1.40 12.15
N TYR A 75 -3.64 1.10 10.86
CA TYR A 75 -2.28 0.84 10.40
C TYR A 75 -1.38 2.05 10.65
N ARG A 76 -1.85 3.26 10.29
CA ARG A 76 -1.11 4.50 10.49
C ARG A 76 -0.68 4.67 11.95
N LYS A 77 -1.62 4.44 12.88
CA LYS A 77 -1.36 4.63 14.30
C LYS A 77 -0.23 3.73 14.79
N TYR A 78 -0.33 2.42 14.65
CA TYR A 78 0.69 1.53 15.21
C TYR A 78 2.04 1.60 14.46
N ILE A 79 2.05 1.88 13.16
CA ILE A 79 3.31 2.09 12.41
C ILE A 79 4.07 3.30 12.96
N VAL A 80 3.36 4.38 13.26
CA VAL A 80 3.95 5.61 13.78
C VAL A 80 4.34 5.47 15.25
N GLU A 81 3.46 4.93 16.09
CA GLU A 81 3.66 4.90 17.56
C GLU A 81 4.61 3.78 17.99
N GLU A 82 4.57 2.62 17.35
CA GLU A 82 5.34 1.45 17.80
C GLU A 82 6.65 1.24 17.04
N LEU A 83 6.76 1.75 15.80
CA LEU A 83 7.98 1.66 15.00
C LEU A 83 8.73 3.00 14.88
N GLY A 84 8.08 4.13 15.15
CA GLY A 84 8.65 5.44 14.88
C GLY A 84 8.82 5.74 13.37
N PHE A 85 8.13 5.03 12.50
CA PHE A 85 8.21 5.23 11.06
C PHE A 85 7.31 6.40 10.62
N ILE A 86 7.66 7.01 9.51
CA ILE A 86 6.73 7.88 8.79
C ILE A 86 5.73 6.99 8.06
N PHE A 87 4.44 7.29 8.23
CA PHE A 87 3.37 6.72 7.43
C PHE A 87 2.94 7.74 6.38
N PHE A 88 2.85 7.33 5.12
CA PHE A 88 2.47 8.20 4.01
C PHE A 88 1.47 7.46 3.10
N ALA A 89 0.22 7.91 3.09
CA ALA A 89 -0.85 7.31 2.30
C ALA A 89 -1.39 8.31 1.28
N PRO A 90 -0.99 8.23 0.01
CA PRO A 90 -1.56 9.07 -1.04
C PRO A 90 -3.08 8.96 -1.09
N ASP A 91 -3.77 10.10 -1.17
CA ASP A 91 -5.23 10.09 -1.36
C ASP A 91 -5.60 10.01 -2.84
N SER A 92 -5.89 8.83 -3.31
CA SER A 92 -6.26 8.54 -4.69
C SER A 92 -7.53 9.30 -5.13
N TYR A 93 -8.39 9.68 -4.19
CA TYR A 93 -9.63 10.38 -4.47
C TYR A 93 -9.44 11.88 -4.76
N LYS A 94 -8.24 12.40 -4.55
CA LYS A 94 -7.86 13.77 -4.99
C LYS A 94 -7.57 13.85 -6.50
N ILE A 95 -7.50 12.73 -7.20
CA ILE A 95 -7.36 12.71 -8.65
C ILE A 95 -8.69 13.12 -9.28
N LYS A 96 -8.71 14.25 -9.97
CA LYS A 96 -9.92 14.75 -10.67
C LYS A 96 -10.37 13.73 -11.73
N ASN A 97 -11.66 13.40 -11.74
CA ASN A 97 -12.27 12.42 -12.64
C ASN A 97 -11.67 11.00 -12.52
N ARG A 98 -11.16 10.64 -11.35
CA ARG A 98 -10.80 9.26 -11.07
C ARG A 98 -12.02 8.37 -11.24
N PRO A 99 -11.96 7.31 -12.06
CA PRO A 99 -13.05 6.37 -12.14
C PRO A 99 -13.23 5.64 -10.80
N THR A 100 -14.47 5.49 -10.41
CA THR A 100 -14.90 4.69 -9.26
C THR A 100 -15.69 3.48 -9.75
N TYR A 101 -15.86 2.50 -8.89
CA TYR A 101 -16.70 1.33 -9.16
C TYR A 101 -17.36 0.85 -7.87
N ARG A 102 -18.48 0.20 -8.03
CA ARG A 102 -19.13 -0.63 -7.01
C ARG A 102 -19.05 -2.09 -7.48
N SER A 103 -18.46 -2.95 -6.65
CA SER A 103 -18.32 -4.36 -7.00
C SER A 103 -19.66 -5.10 -6.85
N PRO A 104 -20.03 -5.97 -7.84
CA PRO A 104 -19.28 -6.30 -9.04
C PRO A 104 -19.41 -5.25 -10.16
N ALA A 105 -18.31 -4.98 -10.88
CA ALA A 105 -18.26 -4.06 -12.01
C ALA A 105 -17.63 -4.72 -13.25
N LYS A 106 -17.75 -4.11 -14.42
CA LYS A 106 -17.04 -4.57 -15.62
C LYS A 106 -15.53 -4.59 -15.39
N THR A 107 -14.83 -5.65 -15.83
CA THR A 107 -13.38 -5.82 -15.66
C THR A 107 -12.57 -4.60 -16.16
N SER A 108 -13.08 -3.91 -17.19
CA SER A 108 -12.44 -2.70 -17.73
C SER A 108 -12.39 -1.54 -16.70
N ALA A 109 -13.37 -1.45 -15.80
CA ALA A 109 -13.38 -0.43 -14.73
C ALA A 109 -12.25 -0.68 -13.75
N TYR A 110 -12.09 -1.92 -13.27
CA TYR A 110 -10.97 -2.31 -12.40
C TYR A 110 -9.63 -2.04 -13.06
N THR A 111 -9.46 -2.43 -14.34
CA THR A 111 -8.22 -2.22 -15.09
C THR A 111 -7.83 -0.75 -15.16
N LYS A 112 -8.80 0.15 -15.36
CA LYS A 112 -8.54 1.61 -15.38
C LYS A 112 -8.04 2.09 -14.02
N VAL A 113 -8.69 1.68 -12.95
CA VAL A 113 -8.31 2.06 -11.59
C VAL A 113 -6.92 1.51 -11.24
N HIS A 114 -6.63 0.24 -11.50
CA HIS A 114 -5.31 -0.33 -11.19
C HIS A 114 -4.16 0.37 -11.93
N LYS A 115 -4.38 0.82 -13.18
CA LYS A 115 -3.38 1.65 -13.89
C LYS A 115 -3.09 2.97 -13.16
N ILE A 116 -4.14 3.59 -12.62
CA ILE A 116 -3.99 4.84 -11.84
C ILE A 116 -3.22 4.53 -10.55
N ARG A 117 -3.61 3.50 -9.81
CA ARG A 117 -3.00 3.13 -8.53
C ARG A 117 -1.50 2.80 -8.69
N VAL A 118 -1.12 2.07 -9.74
CA VAL A 118 0.29 1.81 -10.07
C VAL A 118 1.06 3.10 -10.39
N ALA A 119 0.43 4.02 -11.13
CA ALA A 119 1.04 5.31 -11.45
C ALA A 119 1.20 6.20 -10.19
N GLU A 120 0.25 6.10 -9.26
CA GLU A 120 0.25 6.80 -7.98
C GLU A 120 1.40 6.33 -7.08
N ILE A 121 1.67 5.01 -7.01
CA ILE A 121 2.85 4.49 -6.32
C ILE A 121 4.12 5.13 -6.87
N ASP A 122 4.31 5.10 -8.20
CA ASP A 122 5.53 5.62 -8.84
C ASP A 122 5.70 7.13 -8.63
N TYR A 123 4.61 7.90 -8.71
CA TYR A 123 4.62 9.34 -8.51
C TYR A 123 5.01 9.71 -7.07
N ASN A 124 4.31 9.14 -6.10
CA ASN A 124 4.51 9.45 -4.68
C ASN A 124 5.86 8.94 -4.17
N HIS A 125 6.30 7.75 -4.58
CA HIS A 125 7.63 7.25 -4.26
C HIS A 125 8.73 8.20 -4.72
N LYS A 126 8.64 8.76 -5.93
CA LYS A 126 9.62 9.75 -6.43
C LYS A 126 9.62 11.04 -5.66
N LYS A 127 8.44 11.46 -5.15
CA LYS A 127 8.34 12.64 -4.29
C LYS A 127 8.95 12.37 -2.92
N LEU A 128 8.63 11.22 -2.30
CA LEU A 128 9.19 10.82 -1.01
C LEU A 128 10.71 10.78 -1.03
N LYS A 129 11.30 10.20 -2.06
CA LYS A 129 12.77 10.11 -2.19
C LYS A 129 13.51 11.46 -2.24
N LYS A 130 12.81 12.56 -2.43
CA LYS A 130 13.36 13.91 -2.46
C LYS A 130 13.27 14.63 -1.13
N LEU A 131 12.57 14.04 -0.15
CA LEU A 131 12.48 14.60 1.18
C LEU A 131 13.73 14.22 1.97
N ASN A 132 14.37 15.22 2.57
CA ASN A 132 15.63 15.06 3.33
C ASN A 132 15.48 14.15 4.55
N PHE A 133 14.28 14.08 5.12
CA PHE A 133 13.96 13.28 6.30
C PHE A 133 13.50 11.84 5.96
N VAL A 134 13.45 11.45 4.70
CA VAL A 134 13.10 10.07 4.30
C VAL A 134 14.36 9.24 4.16
N ASP A 135 14.45 8.16 4.92
CA ASP A 135 15.51 7.17 4.72
C ASP A 135 15.29 6.38 3.42
N ASN A 136 16.05 6.74 2.41
CA ASN A 136 15.94 6.12 1.09
C ASN A 136 16.34 4.63 1.05
N LYS A 137 17.03 4.12 2.08
CA LYS A 137 17.32 2.69 2.24
C LYS A 137 16.14 1.93 2.85
N ASN A 138 15.26 2.62 3.56
CA ASN A 138 14.15 2.06 4.32
C ASN A 138 12.79 2.61 3.89
N ILE A 139 12.50 2.57 2.57
CA ILE A 139 11.16 2.85 2.05
C ILE A 139 10.45 1.52 1.81
N PHE A 140 9.35 1.32 2.52
CA PHE A 140 8.48 0.15 2.42
C PHE A 140 7.22 0.48 1.61
N LEU A 141 6.63 -0.53 0.99
CA LEU A 141 5.39 -0.39 0.23
C LEU A 141 4.34 -1.36 0.76
N MET A 142 3.24 -0.84 1.27
CA MET A 142 2.12 -1.64 1.74
C MET A 142 0.84 -1.28 1.00
N GLY A 143 -0.06 -2.23 0.83
CA GLY A 143 -1.39 -1.95 0.28
C GLY A 143 -2.43 -2.94 0.75
N ASN A 144 -3.67 -2.44 0.87
CA ASN A 144 -4.83 -3.21 1.26
C ASN A 144 -5.83 -3.31 0.10
N SER A 145 -6.39 -4.49 -0.15
CA SER A 145 -7.46 -4.68 -1.14
C SER A 145 -7.09 -4.16 -2.54
N GLU A 146 -7.77 -3.15 -3.08
CA GLU A 146 -7.42 -2.47 -4.33
C GLU A 146 -5.96 -1.96 -4.32
N GLY A 147 -5.54 -1.37 -3.21
CA GLY A 147 -4.15 -0.95 -3.00
C GLY A 147 -3.20 -2.14 -2.94
N GLY A 148 -3.60 -3.24 -2.30
CA GLY A 148 -2.84 -4.49 -2.24
C GLY A 148 -2.56 -5.07 -3.63
N LEU A 149 -3.58 -5.10 -4.50
CA LEU A 149 -3.40 -5.49 -5.89
C LEU A 149 -2.40 -4.58 -6.61
N ALA A 150 -2.50 -3.27 -6.45
CA ALA A 150 -1.58 -2.32 -7.07
C ALA A 150 -0.13 -2.54 -6.61
N VAL A 151 0.09 -2.76 -5.31
CA VAL A 151 1.39 -3.09 -4.71
C VAL A 151 1.94 -4.39 -5.28
N ALA A 152 1.11 -5.42 -5.39
CA ALA A 152 1.51 -6.72 -5.90
C ALA A 152 1.97 -6.67 -7.36
N ILE A 153 1.30 -5.89 -8.23
CA ILE A 153 1.65 -5.79 -9.66
C ILE A 153 2.68 -4.71 -10.00
N TYR A 154 3.04 -3.83 -9.06
CA TYR A 154 4.01 -2.76 -9.30
C TYR A 154 5.41 -3.31 -9.53
N LYS A 155 6.05 -2.93 -10.65
CA LYS A 155 7.28 -3.60 -11.14
C LYS A 155 8.60 -3.01 -10.67
N ALA A 156 8.65 -1.82 -10.05
CA ALA A 156 9.92 -1.26 -9.64
C ALA A 156 10.48 -1.93 -8.38
N SER A 157 11.80 -2.09 -8.31
CA SER A 157 12.50 -2.80 -7.23
C SER A 157 13.04 -1.89 -6.13
N SER A 158 12.64 -0.64 -6.11
CA SER A 158 13.20 0.41 -5.26
C SER A 158 12.67 0.44 -3.82
N PHE A 159 11.73 -0.43 -3.49
CA PHE A 159 11.26 -0.61 -2.12
C PHE A 159 12.08 -1.66 -1.40
N ASN A 160 12.31 -1.44 -0.11
CA ASN A 160 13.04 -2.39 0.72
C ASN A 160 12.26 -3.69 0.88
N ALA A 161 10.98 -3.59 1.23
CA ALA A 161 10.07 -4.73 1.28
C ALA A 161 8.64 -4.33 0.86
N ARG A 162 7.77 -5.34 0.65
CA ARG A 162 6.36 -5.13 0.31
C ARG A 162 5.44 -5.92 1.20
N ILE A 163 4.28 -5.33 1.51
CA ILE A 163 3.20 -5.95 2.27
C ILE A 163 1.91 -5.83 1.48
N VAL A 164 1.21 -6.93 1.32
CA VAL A 164 -0.09 -7.02 0.64
C VAL A 164 -1.09 -7.65 1.58
N THR A 165 -2.10 -6.89 1.99
CA THR A 165 -3.20 -7.37 2.82
C THR A 165 -4.51 -7.42 2.02
N ALA A 166 -5.37 -8.37 2.35
CA ALA A 166 -6.69 -8.54 1.75
C ALA A 166 -6.68 -8.61 0.20
N PHE A 167 -5.69 -9.32 -0.36
CA PHE A 167 -5.61 -9.68 -1.77
C PHE A 167 -4.82 -10.98 -1.93
N SER A 168 -5.37 -11.94 -2.68
CA SER A 168 -4.83 -13.31 -2.80
C SER A 168 -3.58 -13.45 -3.67
N CYS A 169 -3.11 -12.39 -4.29
CA CYS A 169 -1.99 -12.44 -5.25
C CYS A 169 -2.22 -13.41 -6.42
N GLU A 170 -3.45 -13.55 -6.87
CA GLU A 170 -3.83 -14.46 -7.95
C GLU A 170 -4.59 -13.74 -9.09
N SER A 171 -4.66 -14.42 -10.25
CA SER A 171 -5.59 -14.01 -11.29
C SER A 171 -7.03 -14.22 -10.80
N SER A 172 -7.86 -13.21 -10.95
CA SER A 172 -9.21 -13.17 -10.41
C SER A 172 -10.16 -12.39 -11.31
N TYR A 173 -11.42 -12.31 -10.94
CA TYR A 173 -12.40 -11.45 -11.58
C TYR A 173 -11.92 -9.98 -11.65
N PHE A 174 -11.22 -9.53 -10.63
CA PHE A 174 -10.72 -8.15 -10.52
C PHE A 174 -9.49 -7.89 -11.38
N TYR A 175 -8.67 -8.92 -11.65
CA TYR A 175 -7.45 -8.82 -12.45
C TYR A 175 -7.08 -10.16 -13.10
N LYS A 176 -7.42 -10.31 -14.38
CA LYS A 176 -7.36 -11.61 -15.10
C LYS A 176 -5.95 -12.17 -15.28
N ASN A 177 -5.00 -11.34 -15.67
CA ASN A 177 -3.64 -11.76 -16.05
C ASN A 177 -2.63 -11.33 -14.98
N PHE A 178 -2.83 -11.80 -13.75
CA PHE A 178 -1.98 -11.43 -12.62
C PHE A 178 -0.55 -11.94 -12.82
N LYS A 179 0.39 -11.00 -12.69
CA LYS A 179 1.82 -11.29 -12.59
C LYS A 179 2.38 -10.43 -11.46
N LEU A 180 3.06 -11.09 -10.52
CA LEU A 180 3.71 -10.41 -9.42
C LEU A 180 4.81 -9.48 -9.95
N GLY A 181 4.81 -8.24 -9.48
CA GLY A 181 5.76 -7.21 -9.95
C GLY A 181 7.05 -7.15 -9.12
N SER A 182 7.08 -7.77 -7.94
CA SER A 182 8.26 -7.82 -7.10
C SER A 182 9.34 -8.71 -7.68
N LYS A 183 10.62 -8.41 -7.43
CA LYS A 183 11.73 -9.33 -7.69
C LYS A 183 11.73 -10.46 -6.66
N LYS A 184 12.26 -11.64 -7.04
CA LYS A 184 12.23 -12.85 -6.21
C LYS A 184 13.12 -12.79 -4.95
N ASP A 185 14.11 -11.91 -4.96
CA ASP A 185 15.05 -11.67 -3.86
C ASP A 185 14.51 -10.65 -2.84
N LYS A 186 13.44 -9.92 -3.19
CA LYS A 186 12.87 -8.88 -2.33
C LYS A 186 11.86 -9.46 -1.32
N PRO A 187 11.92 -8.98 -0.07
CA PRO A 187 10.99 -9.39 0.96
C PRO A 187 9.53 -9.06 0.58
N PHE A 188 8.64 -10.04 0.81
CA PHE A 188 7.24 -9.90 0.46
C PHE A 188 6.35 -10.58 1.50
N LEU A 189 5.45 -9.84 2.12
CA LEU A 189 4.45 -10.36 3.04
C LEU A 189 3.07 -10.31 2.38
N ASN A 190 2.38 -11.45 2.33
CA ASN A 190 0.98 -11.53 1.92
C ASN A 190 0.12 -12.01 3.08
N ILE A 191 -0.90 -11.24 3.46
CA ILE A 191 -1.84 -11.60 4.53
C ILE A 191 -3.26 -11.61 3.98
N ILE A 192 -3.98 -12.71 4.18
CA ILE A 192 -5.35 -12.87 3.69
C ILE A 192 -6.20 -13.73 4.62
N GLY A 193 -7.48 -13.39 4.70
CA GLY A 193 -8.48 -14.18 5.43
C GLY A 193 -9.08 -15.30 4.58
N THR A 194 -9.38 -16.47 5.19
CA THR A 194 -10.02 -17.59 4.48
C THR A 194 -11.49 -17.30 4.12
N HIS A 195 -12.12 -16.35 4.79
CA HIS A 195 -13.49 -15.91 4.53
C HIS A 195 -13.54 -14.51 3.86
N ASP A 196 -12.45 -14.11 3.18
CA ASP A 196 -12.45 -12.88 2.38
C ASP A 196 -13.52 -12.96 1.29
N GLU A 197 -14.47 -12.06 1.31
CA GLU A 197 -15.67 -12.08 0.46
C GLU A 197 -15.35 -11.79 -1.01
N PHE A 198 -14.16 -11.27 -1.30
CA PHE A 198 -13.74 -10.90 -2.65
C PHE A 198 -12.68 -11.86 -3.23
N PHE A 199 -11.75 -12.35 -2.40
CA PHE A 199 -10.55 -13.03 -2.88
C PHE A 199 -10.36 -14.45 -2.34
N ALA A 200 -11.19 -14.92 -1.39
CA ALA A 200 -11.09 -16.28 -0.89
C ALA A 200 -11.48 -17.32 -1.95
N LYS A 201 -11.06 -18.56 -1.71
CA LYS A 201 -11.47 -19.72 -2.51
C LYS A 201 -13.00 -19.85 -2.49
N GLY A 202 -13.60 -20.10 -3.66
CA GLY A 202 -15.04 -20.36 -3.77
C GLY A 202 -15.94 -19.13 -3.79
N THR A 203 -15.40 -17.90 -3.69
CA THR A 203 -16.23 -16.69 -3.86
C THR A 203 -16.91 -16.68 -5.22
N VAL A 204 -18.16 -16.21 -5.25
CA VAL A 204 -19.00 -16.21 -6.46
C VAL A 204 -18.29 -15.56 -7.64
N LEU A 205 -17.68 -14.41 -7.43
CA LEU A 205 -16.96 -13.66 -8.48
C LEU A 205 -15.76 -14.41 -9.04
N ASN A 206 -15.09 -15.21 -8.22
CA ASN A 206 -13.87 -15.93 -8.61
C ASN A 206 -14.09 -17.39 -9.02
N LYS A 207 -15.33 -17.88 -8.99
CA LYS A 207 -15.65 -19.30 -9.30
C LYS A 207 -15.04 -19.78 -10.62
N LYS A 208 -15.04 -18.95 -11.66
CA LYS A 208 -14.47 -19.26 -13.00
C LYS A 208 -12.94 -19.22 -13.04
N TYR A 209 -12.26 -18.61 -12.05
CA TYR A 209 -10.81 -18.40 -12.06
C TYR A 209 -10.02 -19.46 -11.31
N LYS A 210 -10.69 -20.42 -10.67
CA LYS A 210 -10.07 -21.52 -9.90
C LYS A 210 -9.04 -21.00 -8.88
N VAL A 211 -9.32 -19.86 -8.23
CA VAL A 211 -8.43 -19.26 -7.24
C VAL A 211 -8.29 -20.16 -6.02
N LYS A 212 -7.09 -20.21 -5.45
CA LYS A 212 -6.82 -20.87 -4.18
C LYS A 212 -7.11 -19.97 -2.98
N GLY A 213 -7.24 -18.66 -3.21
CA GLY A 213 -7.55 -17.66 -2.20
C GLY A 213 -6.34 -17.19 -1.39
N ASN A 214 -5.12 -17.45 -1.86
CA ASN A 214 -3.91 -17.01 -1.18
C ASN A 214 -2.70 -16.97 -2.13
N GLY A 215 -1.61 -16.35 -1.67
CA GLY A 215 -0.40 -16.13 -2.47
C GLY A 215 0.62 -17.26 -2.48
N ILE A 216 0.38 -18.42 -1.83
CA ILE A 216 1.39 -19.48 -1.65
C ILE A 216 2.04 -19.88 -2.98
N GLU A 217 1.25 -20.27 -3.97
CA GLU A 217 1.77 -20.74 -5.26
C GLU A 217 2.55 -19.66 -6.03
N ARG A 218 2.15 -18.40 -5.86
CA ARG A 218 2.82 -17.28 -6.53
C ARG A 218 4.13 -16.88 -5.88
N LEU A 219 4.24 -17.10 -4.58
CA LEU A 219 5.38 -16.69 -3.76
C LEU A 219 6.34 -17.84 -3.43
N LYS A 220 6.03 -19.09 -3.79
CA LYS A 220 6.84 -20.29 -3.45
C LYS A 220 8.32 -20.20 -3.86
N ASN A 221 8.64 -19.46 -4.92
CA ASN A 221 10.01 -19.28 -5.41
C ASN A 221 10.64 -17.93 -4.99
N TYR A 222 10.03 -17.22 -4.02
CA TYR A 222 10.55 -15.98 -3.48
C TYR A 222 11.27 -16.27 -2.16
N LYS A 223 12.58 -16.01 -2.09
CA LYS A 223 13.43 -16.38 -0.93
C LYS A 223 12.93 -15.82 0.39
N ASN A 224 12.44 -14.58 0.35
CA ASN A 224 12.10 -13.80 1.53
C ASN A 224 10.59 -13.49 1.56
N ALA A 225 9.77 -14.41 1.09
CA ALA A 225 8.33 -14.26 1.11
C ALA A 225 7.70 -15.03 2.27
N LYS A 226 6.70 -14.39 2.90
CA LYS A 226 5.84 -15.00 3.91
C LYS A 226 4.38 -14.85 3.47
N VAL A 227 3.62 -15.92 3.57
CA VAL A 227 2.16 -15.91 3.36
C VAL A 227 1.47 -16.28 4.66
N VAL A 228 0.64 -15.38 5.17
CA VAL A 228 -0.16 -15.57 6.40
C VAL A 228 -1.61 -15.73 5.98
N ILE A 229 -2.17 -16.88 6.31
CA ILE A 229 -3.57 -17.22 6.04
C ILE A 229 -4.31 -17.25 7.38
N LEU A 230 -5.29 -16.37 7.53
CA LEU A 230 -6.05 -16.22 8.77
C LEU A 230 -7.35 -17.02 8.70
N PRO A 231 -7.50 -18.08 9.48
CA PRO A 231 -8.74 -18.85 9.52
C PRO A 231 -9.94 -17.97 9.89
N LYS A 232 -11.05 -18.12 9.16
CA LYS A 232 -12.33 -17.44 9.37
C LYS A 232 -12.28 -15.90 9.28
N ALA A 233 -11.11 -15.28 9.06
CA ALA A 233 -11.02 -13.84 8.89
C ALA A 233 -11.65 -13.41 7.56
N LYS A 234 -12.39 -12.31 7.61
CA LYS A 234 -13.04 -11.65 6.48
C LYS A 234 -12.09 -10.69 5.77
N HIS A 235 -12.61 -9.88 4.84
CA HIS A 235 -11.82 -8.94 4.04
C HIS A 235 -11.15 -7.82 4.87
N ASP A 236 -11.83 -7.33 5.91
CA ASP A 236 -11.26 -6.32 6.80
C ASP A 236 -10.35 -6.98 7.85
N LEU A 237 -9.05 -6.75 7.70
CA LEU A 237 -8.00 -7.27 8.57
C LEU A 237 -7.43 -6.23 9.54
N THR A 238 -7.91 -4.99 9.50
CA THR A 238 -7.26 -3.85 10.16
C THR A 238 -7.20 -3.94 11.67
N THR A 239 -8.21 -4.55 12.31
CA THR A 239 -8.30 -4.70 13.77
C THR A 239 -7.77 -6.01 14.29
N ASN A 240 -7.29 -6.89 13.42
CA ASN A 240 -6.77 -8.19 13.82
C ASN A 240 -5.37 -8.05 14.43
N ILE A 241 -5.20 -8.47 15.68
CA ILE A 241 -3.94 -8.32 16.42
C ILE A 241 -2.81 -9.12 15.77
N TYR A 242 -3.07 -10.32 15.27
CA TYR A 242 -2.05 -11.13 14.57
C TYR A 242 -1.57 -10.46 13.29
N VAL A 243 -2.46 -9.74 12.57
CA VAL A 243 -2.08 -8.95 11.39
C VAL A 243 -1.18 -7.79 11.77
N LYS A 244 -1.51 -7.10 12.87
CA LYS A 244 -0.67 -6.05 13.42
C LYS A 244 0.74 -6.56 13.72
N ASP A 245 0.84 -7.65 14.50
CA ASP A 245 2.12 -8.21 14.92
C ASP A 245 2.95 -8.70 13.72
N GLU A 246 2.31 -9.34 12.74
CA GLU A 246 2.98 -9.79 11.52
C GLU A 246 3.55 -8.61 10.71
N ILE A 247 2.81 -7.51 10.58
CA ILE A 247 3.27 -6.32 9.88
C ILE A 247 4.43 -5.67 10.63
N LEU A 248 4.31 -5.47 11.95
CA LEU A 248 5.35 -4.84 12.77
C LEU A 248 6.65 -5.66 12.74
N ASN A 249 6.55 -6.98 12.97
CA ASN A 249 7.70 -7.88 12.97
C ASN A 249 8.37 -7.92 11.58
N PHE A 250 7.56 -7.95 10.51
CA PHE A 250 8.10 -7.95 9.15
C PHE A 250 8.83 -6.64 8.83
N LEU A 251 8.30 -5.49 9.22
CA LEU A 251 8.94 -4.19 8.99
C LEU A 251 10.24 -4.06 9.81
N LYS A 252 10.25 -4.48 11.09
CA LYS A 252 11.47 -4.52 11.92
C LYS A 252 12.54 -5.40 11.30
N LEU A 253 12.19 -6.63 10.91
CA LEU A 253 13.13 -7.61 10.33
C LEU A 253 13.82 -7.08 9.07
N TRP A 254 13.13 -6.29 8.26
CA TRP A 254 13.65 -5.80 6.98
C TRP A 254 14.09 -4.34 7.00
N SER A 255 14.06 -3.68 8.15
CA SER A 255 14.70 -2.38 8.33
C SER A 255 16.22 -2.55 8.37
N ARG A 256 16.93 -1.68 7.67
CA ARG A 256 18.39 -1.64 7.65
C ARG A 256 18.88 -0.57 8.61
N GLU A 257 19.90 -0.88 9.31
CA GLU A 257 20.69 0.07 10.09
C GLU A 257 21.48 1.02 9.20
#